data_cebaa96435ccae65d7ccdeaa312041ab
#
_entry.id   cebaa96435ccae65d7ccdeaa312041ab
#
_cell.length_a   1.000
_cell.length_b   1.000
_cell.length_c   1.000
_cell.angle_alpha   90.00
_cell.angle_beta   90.00
_cell.angle_gamma   90.00
#
_symmetry.space_group_name_H-M   'P 1'
#
loop_
_entity.id
_entity.type
_entity.pdbx_description
1 polymer ?
#
loop_
_entity_poly.entity_id
_entity_poly.type
_entity_poly.pdbx_seq_one_letter_code
_entity_poly.pdbx_strand_id
1 'polypeptide(L)'
;KSIAIFGVDPARYDRIVAVGEKLVGGAFRLGPDDAVIGKELAKDLGLAIGDRFRTLTAETDSPVTQTFVVSGIVDLGVRDLNRRTVYVAFRTAQTLLSLPGGASQIDLKVDDLFGAEVIARGLEARTGLTVESWMRTNEQLLAAINAQNVSTGTIRTFVALIVAVGIASVLVVWVVQKRREIGILRAMGASRG
;
A
#
# COMPACT_ATOMS: atom_id res chain seq x y z
N LYS A 1 22.80 13.55 2.39
CA LYS A 1 21.37 13.18 2.32
C LYS A 1 21.21 11.80 2.93
N SER A 2 20.20 11.55 3.78
CA SER A 2 19.94 10.24 4.37
C SER A 2 19.25 9.35 3.32
N ILE A 3 19.79 8.14 3.11
CA ILE A 3 19.26 7.13 2.20
C ILE A 3 19.10 5.81 2.94
N ALA A 4 18.20 4.97 2.46
CA ALA A 4 18.05 3.58 2.89
C ALA A 4 18.65 2.67 1.80
N ILE A 5 19.62 1.87 2.19
CA ILE A 5 20.29 0.91 1.30
C ILE A 5 19.67 -0.47 1.52
N PHE A 6 19.11 -1.04 0.46
CA PHE A 6 18.53 -2.37 0.44
C PHE A 6 19.46 -3.32 -0.31
N GLY A 7 20.12 -4.21 0.43
CA GLY A 7 20.90 -5.28 -0.13
C GLY A 7 20.03 -6.46 -0.51
N VAL A 8 19.83 -6.69 -1.79
CA VAL A 8 18.90 -7.71 -2.29
C VAL A 8 19.53 -8.63 -3.33
N ASP A 9 18.99 -9.84 -3.41
CA ASP A 9 19.22 -10.75 -4.54
C ASP A 9 18.20 -10.37 -5.63
N PRO A 10 18.62 -9.85 -6.79
CA PRO A 10 17.69 -9.34 -7.80
C PRO A 10 16.65 -10.36 -8.23
N ALA A 11 17.08 -11.62 -8.44
CA ALA A 11 16.19 -12.68 -8.94
C ALA A 11 15.13 -13.11 -7.92
N ARG A 12 15.45 -13.06 -6.64
CA ARG A 12 14.52 -13.40 -5.56
C ARG A 12 13.62 -12.23 -5.23
N TYR A 13 14.19 -11.05 -5.12
CA TYR A 13 13.47 -9.84 -4.70
C TYR A 13 12.46 -9.38 -5.75
N ASP A 14 12.80 -9.50 -7.03
CA ASP A 14 11.89 -9.11 -8.12
C ASP A 14 10.59 -9.94 -8.14
N ARG A 15 10.63 -11.19 -7.66
CA ARG A 15 9.42 -12.03 -7.48
C ARG A 15 8.48 -11.55 -6.38
N ILE A 16 9.01 -10.76 -5.42
CA ILE A 16 8.22 -10.23 -4.29
C ILE A 16 7.68 -8.84 -4.64
N VAL A 17 8.54 -7.93 -5.10
CA VAL A 17 8.23 -6.50 -5.24
C VAL A 17 8.08 -6.07 -6.71
N ALA A 18 8.48 -6.91 -7.68
CA ALA A 18 8.49 -6.64 -9.13
C ALA A 18 9.15 -5.29 -9.46
N VAL A 19 10.38 -5.09 -8.96
CA VAL A 19 11.15 -3.86 -9.16
C VAL A 19 11.49 -3.66 -10.62
N GLY A 20 11.73 -4.77 -11.37
CA GLY A 20 11.99 -4.75 -12.80
C GLY A 20 10.89 -4.08 -13.62
N GLU A 21 9.62 -4.26 -13.23
CA GLU A 21 8.47 -3.63 -13.89
C GLU A 21 8.35 -2.13 -13.60
N LYS A 22 9.00 -1.65 -12.55
CA LYS A 22 8.97 -0.25 -12.10
C LYS A 22 10.18 0.56 -12.56
N LEU A 23 11.03 0.00 -13.42
CA LEU A 23 12.18 0.70 -13.97
C LEU A 23 11.73 1.80 -14.93
N VAL A 24 12.27 2.99 -14.71
CA VAL A 24 12.12 4.15 -15.60
C VAL A 24 13.22 4.13 -16.66
N GLY A 25 14.39 3.53 -16.33
CA GLY A 25 15.52 3.39 -17.25
C GLY A 25 16.58 2.46 -16.67
N GLY A 26 17.46 1.95 -17.55
CA GLY A 26 18.49 0.98 -17.17
C GLY A 26 17.98 -0.43 -16.98
N ALA A 27 18.62 -1.16 -16.08
CA ALA A 27 18.27 -2.55 -15.78
C ALA A 27 18.36 -2.81 -14.26
N PHE A 28 17.50 -3.72 -13.73
CA PHE A 28 17.62 -4.19 -12.36
C PHE A 28 18.75 -5.23 -12.25
N ARG A 29 19.97 -4.74 -12.47
CA ARG A 29 21.18 -5.51 -12.35
C ARG A 29 22.00 -4.98 -11.18
N LEU A 30 22.38 -5.86 -10.27
CA LEU A 30 23.12 -5.54 -9.07
C LEU A 30 24.42 -6.34 -9.05
N GLY A 31 25.46 -5.78 -9.65
CA GLY A 31 26.84 -6.25 -9.49
C GLY A 31 27.46 -5.73 -8.18
N PRO A 32 28.74 -6.00 -7.92
CA PRO A 32 29.40 -5.56 -6.69
C PRO A 32 29.35 -4.05 -6.45
N ASP A 33 29.47 -3.28 -7.52
CA ASP A 33 29.48 -1.80 -7.49
C ASP A 33 28.25 -1.18 -8.16
N ASP A 34 27.29 -1.99 -8.62
CA ASP A 34 26.08 -1.52 -9.25
C ASP A 34 25.04 -1.11 -8.20
N ALA A 35 24.30 -0.05 -8.49
CA ALA A 35 23.16 0.37 -7.67
C ALA A 35 21.98 0.81 -8.53
N VAL A 36 20.78 0.43 -8.12
CA VAL A 36 19.51 0.95 -8.65
C VAL A 36 18.96 1.96 -7.68
N ILE A 37 18.68 3.17 -8.15
CA ILE A 37 18.26 4.29 -7.30
C ILE A 37 16.85 4.75 -7.65
N GLY A 38 16.17 5.32 -6.66
CA GLY A 38 14.84 5.90 -6.89
C GLY A 38 14.92 7.17 -7.75
N LYS A 39 13.89 7.37 -8.56
CA LYS A 39 13.76 8.47 -9.53
C LYS A 39 13.98 9.87 -8.92
N GLU A 40 13.38 10.12 -7.74
CA GLU A 40 13.53 11.41 -7.08
C GLU A 40 14.94 11.61 -6.51
N LEU A 41 15.61 10.53 -6.08
CA LEU A 41 17.00 10.58 -5.64
C LEU A 41 17.93 10.89 -6.81
N ALA A 42 17.73 10.25 -7.96
CA ALA A 42 18.48 10.52 -9.19
C ALA A 42 18.33 11.99 -9.60
N LYS A 43 17.10 12.51 -9.60
CA LYS A 43 16.81 13.91 -9.93
C LYS A 43 17.47 14.90 -8.94
N ASP A 44 17.34 14.63 -7.64
CA ASP A 44 17.84 15.52 -6.58
C ASP A 44 19.39 15.59 -6.55
N LEU A 45 20.07 14.54 -7.02
CA LEU A 45 21.53 14.48 -7.10
C LEU A 45 22.08 14.73 -8.51
N GLY A 46 21.19 14.89 -9.51
CA GLY A 46 21.59 15.08 -10.91
C GLY A 46 22.28 13.86 -11.50
N LEU A 47 21.91 12.65 -11.07
CA LEU A 47 22.54 11.40 -11.50
C LEU A 47 21.78 10.78 -12.67
N ALA A 48 22.52 10.35 -13.68
CA ALA A 48 22.06 9.55 -14.81
C ALA A 48 22.59 8.11 -14.73
N ILE A 49 22.04 7.23 -15.57
CA ILE A 49 22.52 5.86 -15.69
C ILE A 49 23.99 5.88 -16.16
N GLY A 50 24.84 5.12 -15.45
CA GLY A 50 26.29 5.08 -15.66
C GLY A 50 27.09 6.04 -14.76
N ASP A 51 26.44 7.02 -14.13
CA ASP A 51 27.11 7.94 -13.21
C ASP A 51 27.52 7.24 -11.91
N ARG A 52 28.53 7.83 -11.26
CA ARG A 52 29.07 7.33 -9.99
C ARG A 52 28.66 8.23 -8.83
N PHE A 53 28.29 7.61 -7.72
CA PHE A 53 28.04 8.32 -6.46
C PHE A 53 28.66 7.58 -5.29
N ARG A 54 28.92 8.31 -4.21
CA ARG A 54 29.49 7.75 -2.99
C ARG A 54 28.45 7.74 -1.88
N THR A 55 28.42 6.62 -1.14
CA THR A 55 27.66 6.48 0.09
C THR A 55 28.62 6.42 1.27
N LEU A 56 28.18 6.97 2.40
CA LEU A 56 28.87 6.91 3.67
C LEU A 56 27.94 6.23 4.67
N THR A 57 28.38 5.14 5.28
CA THR A 57 27.61 4.43 6.30
C THR A 57 27.84 5.10 7.65
N ALA A 58 26.74 5.55 8.30
CA ALA A 58 26.79 6.26 9.57
C ALA A 58 26.61 5.35 10.81
N GLU A 59 26.28 4.07 10.61
CA GLU A 59 25.89 3.15 11.69
C GLU A 59 27.03 2.27 12.25
N THR A 60 28.25 2.43 11.75
CA THR A 60 29.42 1.68 12.23
C THR A 60 30.40 2.60 12.92
N ASP A 61 31.12 2.08 13.93
CA ASP A 61 32.23 2.78 14.63
C ASP A 61 33.31 3.29 13.68
N SER A 62 33.35 2.77 12.47
CA SER A 62 34.22 3.20 11.38
C SER A 62 33.38 3.45 10.13
N PRO A 63 33.22 4.72 9.69
CA PRO A 63 32.44 5.03 8.51
C PRO A 63 33.05 4.42 7.25
N VAL A 64 32.30 3.53 6.61
CA VAL A 64 32.69 2.89 5.35
C VAL A 64 32.19 3.72 4.18
N THR A 65 33.10 4.10 3.30
CA THR A 65 32.76 4.80 2.05
C THR A 65 32.78 3.78 0.91
N GLN A 66 31.65 3.66 0.20
CA GLN A 66 31.54 2.83 -1.00
C GLN A 66 31.11 3.69 -2.18
N THR A 67 31.72 3.43 -3.34
CA THR A 67 31.35 4.07 -4.62
C THR A 67 30.48 3.12 -5.42
N PHE A 68 29.36 3.60 -5.91
CA PHE A 68 28.44 2.85 -6.76
C PHE A 68 28.27 3.50 -8.12
N VAL A 69 27.92 2.69 -9.11
CA VAL A 69 27.53 3.08 -10.47
C VAL A 69 26.01 2.89 -10.58
N VAL A 70 25.32 3.89 -11.10
CA VAL A 70 23.88 3.80 -11.34
C VAL A 70 23.59 2.85 -12.51
N SER A 71 23.11 1.64 -12.23
CA SER A 71 22.71 0.64 -13.22
C SER A 71 21.27 0.77 -13.69
N GLY A 72 20.41 1.41 -12.87
CA GLY A 72 19.02 1.64 -13.20
C GLY A 72 18.37 2.67 -12.28
N ILE A 73 17.25 3.21 -12.76
CA ILE A 73 16.41 4.17 -12.04
C ILE A 73 15.00 3.59 -11.93
N VAL A 74 14.43 3.56 -10.72
CA VAL A 74 13.14 2.96 -10.41
C VAL A 74 12.14 4.01 -9.94
N ASP A 75 10.86 3.84 -10.31
CA ASP A 75 9.74 4.62 -9.77
C ASP A 75 8.83 3.73 -8.93
N LEU A 76 8.95 3.83 -7.63
CA LEU A 76 8.17 3.07 -6.64
C LEU A 76 6.74 3.61 -6.43
N GLY A 77 6.35 4.67 -7.15
CA GLY A 77 5.03 5.30 -7.03
C GLY A 77 4.88 6.24 -5.83
N VAL A 78 5.79 6.20 -4.86
CA VAL A 78 5.78 7.07 -3.66
C VAL A 78 7.02 7.94 -3.66
N ARG A 79 6.82 9.25 -3.63
CA ARG A 79 7.90 10.24 -3.75
C ARG A 79 8.97 10.09 -2.67
N ASP A 80 8.57 9.88 -1.42
CA ASP A 80 9.51 9.76 -0.31
C ASP A 80 10.32 8.46 -0.37
N LEU A 81 9.73 7.37 -0.85
CA LEU A 81 10.47 6.13 -1.13
C LEU A 81 11.47 6.36 -2.25
N ASN A 82 11.04 6.96 -3.37
CA ASN A 82 11.91 7.28 -4.49
C ASN A 82 13.08 8.21 -4.12
N ARG A 83 12.93 9.02 -3.08
CA ARG A 83 13.97 9.94 -2.61
C ARG A 83 15.04 9.27 -1.75
N ARG A 84 14.72 8.15 -1.11
CA ARG A 84 15.57 7.51 -0.10
C ARG A 84 16.07 6.13 -0.46
N THR A 85 15.47 5.46 -1.46
CA THR A 85 15.74 4.06 -1.76
C THR A 85 16.92 3.90 -2.71
N VAL A 86 17.85 3.02 -2.31
CA VAL A 86 18.98 2.54 -3.10
C VAL A 86 19.03 1.03 -2.98
N TYR A 87 18.96 0.32 -4.09
CA TYR A 87 19.14 -1.13 -4.15
C TYR A 87 20.57 -1.45 -4.56
N VAL A 88 21.21 -2.35 -3.83
CA VAL A 88 22.57 -2.86 -4.10
C VAL A 88 22.58 -4.39 -4.01
N ALA A 89 23.66 -5.03 -4.47
CA ALA A 89 23.81 -6.46 -4.31
C ALA A 89 23.80 -6.86 -2.82
N PHE A 90 23.14 -7.98 -2.51
CA PHE A 90 23.03 -8.50 -1.13
C PHE A 90 24.38 -8.62 -0.44
N ARG A 91 25.38 -9.18 -1.14
CA ARG A 91 26.74 -9.33 -0.59
C ARG A 91 27.44 -8.00 -0.33
N THR A 92 27.20 -7.01 -1.18
CA THR A 92 27.75 -5.65 -1.01
C THR A 92 27.18 -5.01 0.25
N ALA A 93 25.86 -5.13 0.47
CA ALA A 93 25.21 -4.64 1.69
C ALA A 93 25.75 -5.35 2.94
N GLN A 94 25.96 -6.68 2.90
CA GLN A 94 26.55 -7.43 4.00
C GLN A 94 27.94 -6.92 4.37
N THR A 95 28.76 -6.59 3.38
CA THR A 95 30.10 -6.02 3.60
C THR A 95 30.02 -4.61 4.20
N LEU A 96 29.10 -3.77 3.69
CA LEU A 96 28.89 -2.39 4.19
C LEU A 96 28.45 -2.37 5.65
N LEU A 97 27.60 -3.32 6.05
CA LEU A 97 27.02 -3.41 7.39
C LEU A 97 27.81 -4.34 8.32
N SER A 98 28.95 -4.86 7.88
CA SER A 98 29.77 -5.82 8.65
C SER A 98 28.97 -7.03 9.16
N LEU A 99 28.02 -7.54 8.35
CA LEU A 99 27.12 -8.65 8.65
C LEU A 99 27.41 -9.87 7.74
N PRO A 100 28.57 -10.50 7.82
CA PRO A 100 28.92 -11.64 6.96
C PRO A 100 27.96 -12.81 7.20
N GLY A 101 27.24 -13.22 6.14
CA GLY A 101 26.29 -14.33 6.18
C GLY A 101 24.95 -14.01 6.87
N GLY A 102 24.75 -12.79 7.38
CA GLY A 102 23.52 -12.34 8.00
C GLY A 102 22.56 -11.64 7.04
N ALA A 103 21.32 -11.48 7.48
CA ALA A 103 20.31 -10.60 6.89
C ALA A 103 19.62 -9.85 8.02
N SER A 104 19.37 -8.55 7.82
CA SER A 104 18.66 -7.73 8.80
C SER A 104 17.16 -7.94 8.74
N GLN A 105 16.64 -8.36 7.56
CA GLN A 105 15.22 -8.54 7.32
C GLN A 105 14.98 -9.67 6.31
N ILE A 106 13.88 -10.38 6.48
CA ILE A 106 13.38 -11.39 5.54
C ILE A 106 11.99 -10.98 5.12
N ASP A 107 11.81 -10.69 3.84
CA ASP A 107 10.50 -10.35 3.27
C ASP A 107 9.81 -11.61 2.75
N LEU A 108 8.54 -11.77 3.09
CA LEU A 108 7.70 -12.88 2.66
C LEU A 108 6.49 -12.35 1.89
N LYS A 109 6.24 -12.93 0.73
CA LYS A 109 5.02 -12.70 -0.03
C LYS A 109 4.02 -13.81 0.27
N VAL A 110 2.81 -13.43 0.65
CA VAL A 110 1.70 -14.36 0.93
C VAL A 110 0.59 -14.12 -0.09
N ASP A 111 -0.13 -15.19 -0.45
CA ASP A 111 -1.23 -15.12 -1.43
C ASP A 111 -2.49 -14.52 -0.80
N ASP A 112 -2.77 -14.85 0.47
CA ASP A 112 -3.88 -14.28 1.23
C ASP A 112 -3.41 -13.02 1.99
N LEU A 113 -3.74 -11.87 1.42
CA LEU A 113 -3.42 -10.56 2.00
C LEU A 113 -4.06 -10.35 3.39
N PHE A 114 -5.29 -10.80 3.58
CA PHE A 114 -6.01 -10.61 4.84
C PHE A 114 -5.68 -11.67 5.89
N GLY A 115 -5.16 -12.84 5.47
CA GLY A 115 -4.62 -13.87 6.33
C GLY A 115 -3.19 -13.58 6.81
N ALA A 116 -2.53 -12.55 6.32
CA ALA A 116 -1.14 -12.22 6.63
C ALA A 116 -0.86 -12.09 8.14
N GLU A 117 -1.81 -11.55 8.92
CA GLU A 117 -1.65 -11.41 10.37
C GLU A 117 -1.66 -12.77 11.10
N VAL A 118 -2.45 -13.73 10.63
CA VAL A 118 -2.49 -15.09 11.22
C VAL A 118 -1.19 -15.81 10.92
N ILE A 119 -0.69 -15.67 9.68
CA ILE A 119 0.59 -16.24 9.25
C ILE A 119 1.74 -15.62 10.04
N ALA A 120 1.75 -14.30 10.22
CA ALA A 120 2.76 -13.57 10.98
C ALA A 120 2.86 -14.10 12.41
N ARG A 121 1.74 -14.21 13.13
CA ARG A 121 1.70 -14.76 14.49
C ARG A 121 2.18 -16.22 14.57
N GLY A 122 1.80 -17.03 13.58
CA GLY A 122 2.28 -18.42 13.49
C GLY A 122 3.77 -18.54 13.28
N LEU A 123 4.37 -17.66 12.46
CA LEU A 123 5.81 -17.60 12.25
C LEU A 123 6.54 -17.08 13.50
N GLU A 124 6.03 -16.02 14.12
CA GLU A 124 6.57 -15.45 15.36
C GLU A 124 6.64 -16.50 16.47
N ALA A 125 5.55 -17.27 16.68
CA ALA A 125 5.49 -18.34 17.68
C ALA A 125 6.47 -19.48 17.41
N ARG A 126 6.79 -19.77 16.13
CA ARG A 126 7.67 -20.88 15.74
C ARG A 126 9.13 -20.48 15.67
N THR A 127 9.45 -19.26 15.36
CA THR A 127 10.81 -18.77 15.13
C THR A 127 11.37 -17.96 16.29
N GLY A 128 10.50 -17.37 17.12
CA GLY A 128 10.88 -16.41 18.16
C GLY A 128 11.37 -15.06 17.59
N LEU A 129 11.21 -14.84 16.27
CA LEU A 129 11.57 -13.60 15.61
C LEU A 129 10.37 -12.64 15.63
N THR A 130 10.62 -11.35 15.63
CA THR A 130 9.57 -10.34 15.41
C THR A 130 9.09 -10.42 13.98
N VAL A 131 7.80 -10.70 13.78
CA VAL A 131 7.19 -10.79 12.45
C VAL A 131 6.11 -9.74 12.32
N GLU A 132 6.34 -8.78 11.42
CA GLU A 132 5.40 -7.71 11.14
C GLU A 132 4.58 -8.02 9.88
N SER A 133 3.25 -8.02 10.01
CA SER A 133 2.37 -8.07 8.85
C SER A 133 2.18 -6.67 8.26
N TRP A 134 1.91 -6.60 6.95
CA TRP A 134 1.58 -5.34 6.29
C TRP A 134 0.37 -4.64 6.95
N MET A 135 -0.54 -5.40 7.53
CA MET A 135 -1.72 -4.89 8.25
C MET A 135 -1.32 -4.13 9.52
N ARG A 136 -0.35 -4.66 10.26
CA ARG A 136 0.18 -4.03 11.48
C ARG A 136 0.95 -2.75 11.15
N THR A 137 1.77 -2.80 10.10
CA THR A 137 2.52 -1.63 9.60
C THR A 137 1.61 -0.52 9.07
N ASN A 138 0.44 -0.88 8.52
CA ASN A 138 -0.54 0.07 7.94
C ASN A 138 -1.85 0.16 8.76
N GLU A 139 -1.79 -0.06 10.06
CA GLU A 139 -2.96 -0.06 10.95
C GLU A 139 -3.78 1.24 10.85
N GLN A 140 -3.12 2.39 10.78
CA GLN A 140 -3.78 3.68 10.63
C GLN A 140 -4.55 3.81 9.30
N LEU A 141 -3.99 3.28 8.21
CA LEU A 141 -4.65 3.26 6.91
C LEU A 141 -5.89 2.34 6.95
N LEU A 142 -5.76 1.16 7.55
CA LEU A 142 -6.89 0.24 7.71
C LEU A 142 -7.98 0.83 8.60
N ALA A 143 -7.62 1.49 9.69
CA ALA A 143 -8.56 2.17 10.56
C ALA A 143 -9.31 3.30 9.82
N ALA A 144 -8.60 4.09 8.98
CA ALA A 144 -9.22 5.13 8.16
C ALA A 144 -10.21 4.55 7.13
N ILE A 145 -9.85 3.47 6.44
CA ILE A 145 -10.73 2.78 5.49
C ILE A 145 -11.97 2.22 6.19
N ASN A 146 -11.80 1.60 7.36
CA ASN A 146 -12.92 1.08 8.16
C ASN A 146 -13.85 2.21 8.64
N ALA A 147 -13.31 3.32 9.12
CA ALA A 147 -14.09 4.49 9.53
C ALA A 147 -14.90 5.05 8.36
N GLN A 148 -14.31 5.11 7.16
CA GLN A 148 -15.00 5.55 5.95
C GLN A 148 -16.15 4.60 5.56
N ASN A 149 -15.94 3.28 5.65
CA ASN A 149 -16.96 2.28 5.35
C ASN A 149 -18.15 2.37 6.31
N VAL A 150 -17.89 2.53 7.61
CA VAL A 150 -18.93 2.73 8.63
C VAL A 150 -19.71 4.02 8.37
N SER A 151 -19.01 5.13 8.10
CA SER A 151 -19.64 6.42 7.77
C SER A 151 -20.54 6.32 6.54
N THR A 152 -20.05 5.70 5.47
CA THR A 152 -20.81 5.50 4.23
C THR A 152 -22.03 4.59 4.46
N GLY A 153 -21.88 3.52 5.24
CA GLY A 153 -22.98 2.64 5.63
C GLY A 153 -24.07 3.37 6.41
N THR A 154 -23.69 4.19 7.37
CA THR A 154 -24.58 5.02 8.15
C THR A 154 -25.35 5.99 7.28
N ILE A 155 -24.67 6.74 6.40
CA ILE A 155 -25.31 7.67 5.46
C ILE A 155 -26.30 6.95 4.56
N ARG A 156 -25.95 5.79 3.99
CA ARG A 156 -26.87 4.97 3.18
C ARG A 156 -28.12 4.59 3.91
N THR A 157 -28.00 4.17 5.19
CA THR A 157 -29.13 3.80 6.03
C THR A 157 -30.07 4.98 6.27
N PHE A 158 -29.52 6.15 6.60
CA PHE A 158 -30.32 7.36 6.80
C PHE A 158 -31.01 7.80 5.50
N VAL A 159 -30.31 7.78 4.37
CA VAL A 159 -30.90 8.13 3.07
C VAL A 159 -32.04 7.17 2.73
N ALA A 160 -31.87 5.87 2.91
CA ALA A 160 -32.92 4.88 2.67
C ALA A 160 -34.15 5.13 3.55
N LEU A 161 -33.95 5.48 4.82
CA LEU A 161 -35.03 5.80 5.75
C LEU A 161 -35.79 7.08 5.33
N ILE A 162 -35.07 8.14 4.97
CA ILE A 162 -35.68 9.37 4.50
C ILE A 162 -36.52 9.13 3.23
N VAL A 163 -35.99 8.38 2.27
CA VAL A 163 -36.71 8.02 1.05
C VAL A 163 -37.95 7.19 1.37
N ALA A 164 -37.86 6.22 2.27
CA ALA A 164 -39.00 5.39 2.68
C ALA A 164 -40.12 6.26 3.33
N VAL A 165 -39.76 7.17 4.23
CA VAL A 165 -40.71 8.10 4.86
C VAL A 165 -41.32 9.05 3.81
N GLY A 166 -40.51 9.54 2.86
CA GLY A 166 -41.01 10.38 1.77
C GLY A 166 -42.05 9.68 0.90
N ILE A 167 -41.76 8.44 0.48
CA ILE A 167 -42.69 7.61 -0.28
C ILE A 167 -43.98 7.36 0.52
N ALA A 168 -43.84 6.96 1.80
CA ALA A 168 -44.99 6.73 2.68
C ALA A 168 -45.86 7.99 2.81
N SER A 169 -45.25 9.17 2.96
CA SER A 169 -45.99 10.47 3.05
C SER A 169 -46.80 10.73 1.78
N VAL A 170 -46.20 10.55 0.60
CA VAL A 170 -46.89 10.74 -0.69
C VAL A 170 -48.06 9.75 -0.84
N LEU A 171 -47.83 8.47 -0.46
CA LEU A 171 -48.89 7.46 -0.52
C LEU A 171 -50.05 7.78 0.41
N VAL A 172 -49.80 8.28 1.63
CA VAL A 172 -50.85 8.70 2.58
C VAL A 172 -51.68 9.82 1.98
N VAL A 173 -51.04 10.86 1.45
CA VAL A 173 -51.75 12.00 0.80
C VAL A 173 -52.60 11.47 -0.36
N TRP A 174 -52.05 10.61 -1.21
CA TRP A 174 -52.75 10.05 -2.35
C TRP A 174 -53.98 9.22 -1.93
N VAL A 175 -53.83 8.36 -0.92
CA VAL A 175 -54.94 7.56 -0.34
C VAL A 175 -56.04 8.48 0.23
N VAL A 176 -55.67 9.52 0.96
CA VAL A 176 -56.67 10.48 1.51
C VAL A 176 -57.44 11.19 0.42
N GLN A 177 -56.78 11.63 -0.65
CA GLN A 177 -57.45 12.25 -1.79
C GLN A 177 -58.41 11.27 -2.51
N LYS A 178 -57.96 10.02 -2.73
CA LYS A 178 -58.77 8.98 -3.36
C LYS A 178 -59.98 8.56 -2.52
N ARG A 179 -59.88 8.59 -1.20
CA ARG A 179 -61.04 8.32 -0.30
C ARG A 179 -62.22 9.24 -0.58
N ARG A 180 -61.97 10.53 -0.85
CA ARG A 180 -63.02 11.48 -1.16
C ARG A 180 -63.72 11.16 -2.51
N GLU A 181 -62.95 10.81 -3.55
CA GLU A 181 -63.49 10.37 -4.86
C GLU A 181 -64.29 9.07 -4.73
N ILE A 182 -63.77 8.07 -3.99
CA ILE A 182 -64.47 6.80 -3.73
C ILE A 182 -65.76 7.03 -2.92
N GLY A 183 -65.74 7.95 -1.99
CA GLY A 183 -66.95 8.33 -1.23
C GLY A 183 -68.04 8.90 -2.12
N ILE A 184 -67.72 9.77 -3.06
CA ILE A 184 -68.68 10.33 -4.03
C ILE A 184 -69.26 9.24 -4.95
N LEU A 185 -68.38 8.38 -5.50
CA LEU A 185 -68.79 7.24 -6.36
C LEU A 185 -69.75 6.28 -5.63
N ARG A 186 -69.50 6.02 -4.32
CA ARG A 186 -70.40 5.19 -3.52
C ARG A 186 -71.75 5.84 -3.21
N ALA A 187 -71.78 7.17 -3.01
CA ALA A 187 -73.01 7.90 -2.83
C ALA A 187 -73.89 7.88 -4.12
N MET A 188 -73.25 7.72 -5.30
CA MET A 188 -73.94 7.59 -6.59
C MET A 188 -74.30 6.11 -6.94
N GLY A 189 -74.15 5.15 -6.01
CA GLY A 189 -74.57 3.77 -6.16
C GLY A 189 -73.55 2.79 -6.71
N ALA A 190 -72.27 3.13 -6.79
CA ALA A 190 -71.22 2.24 -7.21
C ALA A 190 -71.01 1.08 -6.22
N SER A 191 -71.13 -0.15 -6.67
CA SER A 191 -70.95 -1.39 -5.87
C SER A 191 -69.48 -1.66 -5.57
N ARG A 192 -69.19 -2.43 -4.49
CA ARG A 192 -67.86 -3.01 -4.22
C ARG A 192 -67.59 -4.11 -5.25
N GLY A 193 -66.77 -3.82 -6.27
CA GLY A 193 -66.12 -4.80 -7.10
C GLY A 193 -64.79 -5.23 -6.47
#